data_4431ca7d254565d945407c6027306b20
#
_entry.id   4431ca7d254565d945407c6027306b20
#
_cell.length_a   1.000
_cell.length_b   1.000
_cell.length_c   1.000
_cell.angle_alpha   90.00
_cell.angle_beta   90.00
_cell.angle_gamma   90.00
#
_symmetry.space_group_name_H-M   'P 1'
#
loop_
_entity.id
_entity.type
_entity.pdbx_description
1 polymer ?
#
loop_
_entity_poly.entity_id
_entity_poly.type
_entity_poly.pdbx_seq_one_letter_code
_entity_poly.pdbx_strand_id
1 'polypeptide(L)'
;PKDNTEMLPVAELIERFDLPGVQRANARFDIAKLDWLNFEHIRALPTADFKSQALGQLQAAGLDAACRDADFTDAALALCTDKIKNLNDVAGYIGFFFHDDVVLDAEAAAQALTPENKPHLATLREAYAGLATFDADSLMESLKATAAAREVKNKVLVMPARVACTGSKVGPSLYHLMEVLGQAEVLKRFDAALARM
;
A
#
# COMPACT_ATOMS: atom_id res chain seq x y z
N PRO A 1 -21.73 -19.16 17.02
CA PRO A 1 -22.65 -18.62 18.04
C PRO A 1 -24.08 -18.74 17.57
N LYS A 2 -25.04 -18.89 18.52
CA LYS A 2 -26.46 -19.01 18.21
C LYS A 2 -27.10 -17.70 17.67
N ASP A 3 -26.38 -16.60 17.78
CA ASP A 3 -26.79 -15.23 17.42
C ASP A 3 -26.12 -14.69 16.15
N ASN A 4 -25.46 -15.56 15.38
CA ASN A 4 -24.70 -15.18 14.16
C ASN A 4 -23.61 -14.10 14.37
N THR A 5 -23.17 -13.86 15.61
CA THR A 5 -22.03 -13.00 15.86
C THR A 5 -20.75 -13.67 15.34
N GLU A 6 -20.11 -13.08 14.35
CA GLU A 6 -18.92 -13.65 13.68
C GLU A 6 -17.62 -13.11 14.24
N MET A 7 -17.60 -11.84 14.70
CA MET A 7 -16.47 -11.20 15.35
C MET A 7 -16.60 -11.31 16.87
N LEU A 8 -15.73 -12.10 17.49
CA LEU A 8 -15.68 -12.29 18.93
C LEU A 8 -14.24 -12.23 19.45
N PRO A 9 -13.98 -11.52 20.55
CA PRO A 9 -12.70 -11.63 21.26
C PRO A 9 -12.48 -13.07 21.74
N VAL A 10 -11.22 -13.50 21.81
CA VAL A 10 -10.87 -14.87 22.23
C VAL A 10 -11.43 -15.22 23.61
N ALA A 11 -11.43 -14.28 24.57
CA ALA A 11 -12.00 -14.49 25.90
C ALA A 11 -13.50 -14.83 25.83
N GLU A 12 -14.24 -14.11 24.99
CA GLU A 12 -15.67 -14.34 24.80
C GLU A 12 -15.94 -15.64 24.03
N LEU A 13 -15.07 -16.03 23.09
CA LEU A 13 -15.14 -17.34 22.43
C LEU A 13 -14.99 -18.48 23.42
N ILE A 14 -14.05 -18.36 24.36
CA ILE A 14 -13.82 -19.37 25.41
C ILE A 14 -15.04 -19.47 26.33
N GLU A 15 -15.60 -18.32 26.74
CA GLU A 15 -16.78 -18.28 27.61
C GLU A 15 -18.04 -18.88 26.94
N ARG A 16 -18.22 -18.61 25.64
CA ARG A 16 -19.38 -19.10 24.87
C ARG A 16 -19.19 -20.52 24.33
N PHE A 17 -17.98 -21.10 24.42
CA PHE A 17 -17.74 -22.44 23.93
C PHE A 17 -18.39 -23.49 24.82
N ASP A 18 -19.18 -24.35 24.17
CA ASP A 18 -19.96 -25.41 24.83
C ASP A 18 -19.86 -26.69 23.99
N LEU A 19 -19.45 -27.81 24.62
CA LEU A 19 -19.36 -29.09 23.96
C LEU A 19 -20.69 -29.61 23.39
N PRO A 20 -21.86 -29.47 24.07
CA PRO A 20 -23.16 -29.81 23.50
C PRO A 20 -23.51 -29.02 22.24
N GLY A 21 -22.91 -27.82 22.05
CA GLY A 21 -23.12 -26.97 20.88
C GLY A 21 -22.30 -27.39 19.63
N VAL A 22 -21.37 -28.34 19.79
CA VAL A 22 -20.55 -28.83 18.69
C VAL A 22 -21.35 -29.71 17.75
N GLN A 23 -21.49 -29.27 16.50
CA GLN A 23 -22.18 -30.05 15.46
C GLN A 23 -21.30 -31.18 14.96
N ARG A 24 -21.91 -32.36 14.75
CA ARG A 24 -21.23 -33.57 14.22
C ARG A 24 -21.06 -33.56 12.68
N ALA A 25 -21.29 -32.41 12.04
CA ALA A 25 -21.10 -32.23 10.59
C ALA A 25 -19.64 -31.98 10.24
N ASN A 26 -19.22 -32.43 9.05
CA ASN A 26 -17.88 -32.12 8.56
C ASN A 26 -17.74 -30.59 8.39
N ALA A 27 -16.81 -29.99 9.10
CA ALA A 27 -16.48 -28.58 8.95
C ALA A 27 -15.76 -28.36 7.61
N ARG A 28 -16.23 -27.36 6.83
CA ARG A 28 -15.51 -26.88 5.66
C ARG A 28 -14.76 -25.60 6.04
N PHE A 29 -13.46 -25.61 5.83
CA PHE A 29 -12.62 -24.43 6.04
C PHE A 29 -12.88 -23.42 4.91
N ASP A 30 -13.23 -22.18 5.27
CA ASP A 30 -13.48 -21.08 4.34
C ASP A 30 -12.37 -20.04 4.48
N ILE A 31 -11.44 -20.03 3.50
CA ILE A 31 -10.31 -19.12 3.49
C ILE A 31 -10.79 -17.66 3.31
N ALA A 32 -11.81 -17.42 2.50
CA ALA A 32 -12.33 -16.08 2.29
C ALA A 32 -12.92 -15.49 3.57
N LYS A 33 -13.60 -16.33 4.35
CA LYS A 33 -14.11 -15.94 5.67
C LYS A 33 -12.98 -15.67 6.67
N LEU A 34 -11.90 -16.45 6.64
CA LEU A 34 -10.73 -16.21 7.48
C LEU A 34 -10.06 -14.89 7.13
N ASP A 35 -9.85 -14.62 5.84
CA ASP A 35 -9.30 -13.35 5.35
C ASP A 35 -10.14 -12.15 5.81
N TRP A 36 -11.47 -12.28 5.70
CA TRP A 36 -12.38 -11.25 6.17
C TRP A 36 -12.30 -11.04 7.70
N LEU A 37 -12.28 -12.12 8.48
CA LEU A 37 -12.13 -12.04 9.94
C LEU A 37 -10.80 -11.37 10.33
N ASN A 38 -9.69 -11.76 9.71
CA ASN A 38 -8.39 -11.14 9.95
C ASN A 38 -8.41 -9.64 9.62
N PHE A 39 -8.99 -9.27 8.48
CA PHE A 39 -9.14 -7.87 8.08
C PHE A 39 -9.92 -7.06 9.13
N GLU A 40 -11.07 -7.58 9.62
CA GLU A 40 -11.85 -6.90 10.64
C GLU A 40 -11.12 -6.81 11.98
N HIS A 41 -10.38 -7.86 12.38
CA HIS A 41 -9.55 -7.83 13.59
C HIS A 41 -8.41 -6.82 13.48
N ILE A 42 -7.72 -6.73 12.33
CA ILE A 42 -6.66 -5.74 12.09
C ILE A 42 -7.22 -4.32 12.23
N ARG A 43 -8.38 -4.04 11.63
CA ARG A 43 -9.04 -2.73 11.71
C ARG A 43 -9.50 -2.37 13.12
N ALA A 44 -9.83 -3.36 13.92
CA ALA A 44 -10.26 -3.17 15.32
C ALA A 44 -9.10 -3.02 16.30
N LEU A 45 -7.85 -3.25 15.87
CA LEU A 45 -6.69 -3.06 16.74
C LEU A 45 -6.53 -1.60 17.16
N PRO A 46 -6.19 -1.34 18.43
CA PRO A 46 -5.69 -0.04 18.82
C PRO A 46 -4.49 0.39 17.96
N THR A 47 -4.41 1.66 17.58
CA THR A 47 -3.36 2.17 16.69
C THR A 47 -1.95 1.80 17.15
N ALA A 48 -1.69 1.86 18.47
CA ALA A 48 -0.38 1.51 19.04
C ALA A 48 -0.04 0.02 18.86
N ASP A 49 -1.04 -0.86 19.02
CA ASP A 49 -0.87 -2.31 18.87
C ASP A 49 -0.64 -2.68 17.41
N PHE A 50 -1.42 -2.09 16.50
CA PHE A 50 -1.21 -2.24 15.06
C PHE A 50 0.20 -1.79 14.67
N LYS A 51 0.62 -0.57 15.10
CA LYS A 51 1.96 -0.04 14.82
C LYS A 51 3.05 -0.99 15.31
N SER A 52 2.96 -1.47 16.55
CA SER A 52 3.95 -2.40 17.12
C SER A 52 4.08 -3.68 16.31
N GLN A 53 2.95 -4.29 15.93
CA GLN A 53 2.93 -5.52 15.14
C GLN A 53 3.42 -5.29 13.71
N ALA A 54 3.01 -4.20 13.07
CA ALA A 54 3.43 -3.85 11.72
C ALA A 54 4.94 -3.57 11.64
N LEU A 55 5.51 -2.87 12.61
CA LEU A 55 6.96 -2.65 12.71
C LEU A 55 7.71 -3.97 12.88
N GLY A 56 7.17 -4.91 13.66
CA GLY A 56 7.73 -6.27 13.78
C GLY A 56 7.76 -7.00 12.43
N GLN A 57 6.73 -6.86 11.59
CA GLN A 57 6.69 -7.46 10.25
C GLN A 57 7.70 -6.79 9.29
N LEU A 58 7.85 -5.48 9.35
CA LEU A 58 8.87 -4.77 8.56
C LEU A 58 10.27 -5.24 8.95
N GLN A 59 10.57 -5.32 10.25
CA GLN A 59 11.86 -5.80 10.76
C GLN A 59 12.13 -7.25 10.36
N ALA A 60 11.13 -8.13 10.44
CA ALA A 60 11.24 -9.53 10.01
C ALA A 60 11.54 -9.67 8.50
N ALA A 61 11.09 -8.70 7.70
CA ALA A 61 11.39 -8.59 6.27
C ALA A 61 12.74 -7.91 5.99
N GLY A 62 13.53 -7.56 7.01
CA GLY A 62 14.82 -6.88 6.86
C GLY A 62 14.71 -5.37 6.57
N LEU A 63 13.53 -4.78 6.82
CA LEU A 63 13.29 -3.35 6.60
C LEU A 63 13.40 -2.60 7.93
N ASP A 64 14.35 -1.68 7.99
CA ASP A 64 14.58 -0.87 9.20
C ASP A 64 13.75 0.42 9.16
N ALA A 65 12.56 0.36 9.75
CA ALA A 65 11.69 1.52 9.88
C ALA A 65 12.22 2.53 10.92
N ALA A 66 13.15 2.14 11.80
CA ALA A 66 13.72 3.05 12.80
C ALA A 66 14.69 4.08 12.18
N CYS A 67 15.17 3.84 10.96
CA CYS A 67 16.00 4.80 10.21
C CYS A 67 15.16 5.94 9.59
N ARG A 68 13.84 5.88 9.69
CA ARG A 68 12.92 6.91 9.17
C ARG A 68 12.32 7.72 10.30
N ASP A 69 11.90 8.93 9.98
CA ASP A 69 11.16 9.78 10.91
C ASP A 69 9.85 9.11 11.39
N ALA A 70 9.46 9.38 12.64
CA ALA A 70 8.28 8.75 13.24
C ALA A 70 6.98 9.15 12.53
N ASP A 71 6.84 10.41 12.14
CA ASP A 71 5.65 10.91 11.45
C ASP A 71 5.54 10.30 10.04
N PHE A 72 6.67 10.17 9.35
CA PHE A 72 6.74 9.45 8.06
C PHE A 72 6.30 7.99 8.20
N THR A 73 6.81 7.30 9.22
CA THR A 73 6.49 5.90 9.49
C THR A 73 5.00 5.74 9.80
N ASP A 74 4.43 6.62 10.62
CA ASP A 74 3.01 6.61 10.98
C ASP A 74 2.12 6.89 9.75
N ALA A 75 2.49 7.83 8.91
CA ALA A 75 1.78 8.12 7.67
C ALA A 75 1.83 6.92 6.69
N ALA A 76 2.98 6.26 6.55
CA ALA A 76 3.11 5.07 5.72
C ALA A 76 2.25 3.90 6.24
N LEU A 77 2.25 3.65 7.56
CA LEU A 77 1.43 2.62 8.20
C LEU A 77 -0.06 2.89 8.04
N ALA A 78 -0.50 4.15 8.13
CA ALA A 78 -1.89 4.53 7.94
C ALA A 78 -2.43 4.14 6.55
N LEU A 79 -1.57 4.09 5.52
CA LEU A 79 -1.98 3.71 4.16
C LEU A 79 -2.28 2.22 3.99
N CYS A 80 -1.89 1.37 4.94
CA CYS A 80 -2.11 -0.08 4.81
C CYS A 80 -3.19 -0.65 5.73
N THR A 81 -3.56 0.01 6.82
CA THR A 81 -4.48 -0.50 7.86
C THR A 81 -5.80 -1.03 7.28
N ASP A 82 -6.38 -0.31 6.33
CA ASP A 82 -7.66 -0.67 5.69
C ASP A 82 -7.48 -1.49 4.40
N LYS A 83 -6.31 -2.03 4.13
CA LYS A 83 -5.99 -2.65 2.84
C LYS A 83 -5.41 -4.04 2.95
N ILE A 84 -4.81 -4.38 4.08
CA ILE A 84 -4.20 -5.68 4.31
C ILE A 84 -5.19 -6.64 4.97
N LYS A 85 -5.14 -7.89 4.60
CA LYS A 85 -5.94 -8.97 5.20
C LYS A 85 -5.15 -9.78 6.21
N ASN A 86 -3.83 -9.65 6.20
CA ASN A 86 -2.93 -10.31 7.11
C ASN A 86 -1.79 -9.35 7.47
N LEU A 87 -1.31 -9.40 8.71
CA LEU A 87 -0.17 -8.58 9.14
C LEU A 87 1.11 -8.91 8.35
N ASN A 88 1.26 -10.14 7.87
CA ASN A 88 2.38 -10.53 7.01
C ASN A 88 2.39 -9.77 5.66
N ASP A 89 1.26 -9.19 5.25
CA ASP A 89 1.15 -8.42 4.01
C ASP A 89 1.77 -7.02 4.11
N VAL A 90 2.02 -6.52 5.34
CA VAL A 90 2.54 -5.17 5.61
C VAL A 90 3.80 -4.88 4.80
N ALA A 91 4.81 -5.75 4.90
CA ALA A 91 6.08 -5.55 4.21
C ALA A 91 5.94 -5.54 2.67
N GLY A 92 5.08 -6.40 2.13
CA GLY A 92 4.79 -6.43 0.69
C GLY A 92 4.00 -5.21 0.20
N TYR A 93 3.15 -4.63 1.06
CA TYR A 93 2.24 -3.55 0.69
C TYR A 93 2.86 -2.16 0.81
N ILE A 94 3.66 -1.91 1.87
CA ILE A 94 4.27 -0.60 2.16
C ILE A 94 5.80 -0.64 2.30
N GLY A 95 6.45 -1.79 2.11
CA GLY A 95 7.90 -1.93 2.26
C GLY A 95 8.72 -0.98 1.39
N PHE A 96 8.19 -0.57 0.22
CA PHE A 96 8.85 0.38 -0.67
C PHE A 96 9.12 1.77 -0.04
N PHE A 97 8.45 2.12 1.05
CA PHE A 97 8.74 3.34 1.82
C PHE A 97 10.06 3.26 2.59
N PHE A 98 10.50 2.04 2.91
CA PHE A 98 11.64 1.76 3.78
C PHE A 98 12.87 1.24 3.02
N HIS A 99 12.80 1.12 1.69
CA HIS A 99 13.94 0.85 0.84
C HIS A 99 14.61 2.15 0.40
N ASP A 100 15.94 2.14 0.29
CA ASP A 100 16.70 3.26 -0.26
C ASP A 100 16.53 3.37 -1.78
N ASP A 101 16.45 2.22 -2.45
CA ASP A 101 16.19 2.11 -3.88
C ASP A 101 14.90 1.31 -4.13
N VAL A 102 14.21 1.66 -5.22
CA VAL A 102 12.99 0.93 -5.62
C VAL A 102 13.35 -0.46 -6.16
N VAL A 103 12.86 -1.49 -5.48
CA VAL A 103 12.94 -2.88 -5.96
C VAL A 103 11.83 -3.10 -6.99
N LEU A 104 12.21 -3.19 -8.26
CA LEU A 104 11.26 -3.35 -9.35
C LEU A 104 10.83 -4.81 -9.51
N ASP A 105 9.52 -5.05 -9.52
CA ASP A 105 8.96 -6.28 -10.07
C ASP A 105 9.19 -6.30 -11.59
N ALA A 106 9.77 -7.39 -12.10
CA ALA A 106 10.19 -7.49 -13.49
C ALA A 106 9.01 -7.38 -14.48
N GLU A 107 7.87 -7.98 -14.14
CA GLU A 107 6.67 -7.93 -14.98
C GLU A 107 6.04 -6.53 -14.95
N ALA A 108 5.97 -5.91 -13.76
CA ALA A 108 5.47 -4.55 -13.61
C ALA A 108 6.33 -3.56 -14.40
N ALA A 109 7.65 -3.68 -14.30
CA ALA A 109 8.58 -2.83 -15.04
C ALA A 109 8.44 -3.00 -16.55
N ALA A 110 8.41 -4.24 -17.04
CA ALA A 110 8.26 -4.53 -18.46
C ALA A 110 6.95 -3.99 -19.06
N GLN A 111 5.89 -3.92 -18.27
CA GLN A 111 4.58 -3.42 -18.73
C GLN A 111 4.41 -1.89 -18.59
N ALA A 112 5.04 -1.28 -17.59
CA ALA A 112 4.81 0.12 -17.25
C ALA A 112 5.97 1.04 -17.65
N LEU A 113 7.21 0.59 -17.53
CA LEU A 113 8.40 1.40 -17.83
C LEU A 113 8.91 1.10 -19.24
N THR A 114 8.05 1.37 -20.24
CA THR A 114 8.34 1.14 -21.66
C THR A 114 8.81 2.44 -22.34
N PRO A 115 9.56 2.35 -23.46
CA PRO A 115 9.97 3.55 -24.22
C PRO A 115 8.77 4.44 -24.62
N GLU A 116 7.60 3.86 -24.88
CA GLU A 116 6.38 4.59 -25.24
C GLU A 116 5.87 5.43 -24.05
N ASN A 117 6.03 4.94 -22.81
CA ASN A 117 5.60 5.63 -21.60
C ASN A 117 6.63 6.67 -21.10
N LYS A 118 7.86 6.63 -21.58
CA LYS A 118 8.94 7.55 -21.18
C LYS A 118 8.55 9.03 -21.33
N PRO A 119 8.03 9.53 -22.48
CA PRO A 119 7.66 10.92 -22.63
C PRO A 119 6.49 11.31 -21.71
N HIS A 120 5.62 10.39 -21.36
CA HIS A 120 4.52 10.62 -20.44
C HIS A 120 5.02 10.81 -18.99
N LEU A 121 5.90 9.91 -18.54
CA LEU A 121 6.49 10.01 -17.20
C LEU A 121 7.40 11.25 -17.08
N ALA A 122 8.16 11.59 -18.11
CA ALA A 122 9.00 12.79 -18.14
C ALA A 122 8.15 14.08 -18.00
N THR A 123 7.06 14.20 -18.77
CA THR A 123 6.16 15.36 -18.65
C THR A 123 5.51 15.44 -17.26
N LEU A 124 5.08 14.32 -16.70
CA LEU A 124 4.52 14.28 -15.36
C LEU A 124 5.56 14.67 -14.30
N ARG A 125 6.80 14.23 -14.47
CA ARG A 125 7.93 14.60 -13.60
C ARG A 125 8.17 16.10 -13.58
N GLU A 126 8.13 16.77 -14.74
CA GLU A 126 8.27 18.23 -14.84
C GLU A 126 7.10 18.96 -14.18
N ALA A 127 5.87 18.49 -14.43
CA ALA A 127 4.67 19.03 -13.80
C ALA A 127 4.74 18.95 -12.27
N TYR A 128 5.18 17.82 -11.74
CA TYR A 128 5.31 17.60 -10.29
C TYR A 128 6.48 18.40 -9.68
N ALA A 129 7.55 18.65 -10.43
CA ALA A 129 8.64 19.50 -9.98
C ALA A 129 8.22 20.98 -9.81
N GLY A 130 7.21 21.43 -10.57
CA GLY A 130 6.67 22.77 -10.50
C GLY A 130 5.57 23.01 -9.46
N LEU A 131 5.14 21.96 -8.71
CA LEU A 131 4.10 22.10 -7.71
C LEU A 131 4.59 22.87 -6.48
N ALA A 132 3.82 23.90 -6.09
CA ALA A 132 4.06 24.65 -4.86
C ALA A 132 3.63 23.89 -3.61
N THR A 133 2.58 23.05 -3.73
CA THR A 133 2.07 22.17 -2.68
C THR A 133 2.08 20.74 -3.18
N PHE A 134 2.61 19.80 -2.37
CA PHE A 134 2.79 18.41 -2.75
C PHE A 134 1.90 17.50 -1.89
N ASP A 135 0.58 17.68 -2.00
CA ASP A 135 -0.47 16.89 -1.36
C ASP A 135 -1.22 16.03 -2.39
N ALA A 136 -2.03 15.09 -1.89
CA ALA A 136 -2.74 14.14 -2.74
C ALA A 136 -3.67 14.81 -3.77
N ASP A 137 -4.32 15.90 -3.41
CA ASP A 137 -5.24 16.63 -4.30
C ASP A 137 -4.48 17.37 -5.40
N SER A 138 -3.44 18.12 -5.05
CA SER A 138 -2.57 18.82 -6.02
C SER A 138 -1.91 17.85 -6.99
N LEU A 139 -1.44 16.70 -6.51
CA LEU A 139 -0.87 15.62 -7.32
C LEU A 139 -1.90 15.05 -8.30
N MET A 140 -3.12 14.79 -7.82
CA MET A 140 -4.22 14.27 -8.65
C MET A 140 -4.61 15.26 -9.74
N GLU A 141 -4.75 16.53 -9.40
CA GLU A 141 -5.13 17.56 -10.37
C GLU A 141 -4.03 17.81 -11.41
N SER A 142 -2.78 17.86 -10.99
CA SER A 142 -1.63 18.00 -11.89
C SER A 142 -1.54 16.79 -12.86
N LEU A 143 -1.77 15.56 -12.39
CA LEU A 143 -1.80 14.39 -13.27
C LEU A 143 -2.94 14.47 -14.29
N LYS A 144 -4.15 14.86 -13.87
CA LYS A 144 -5.30 15.05 -14.78
C LYS A 144 -5.02 16.12 -15.84
N ALA A 145 -4.46 17.25 -15.43
CA ALA A 145 -4.09 18.34 -16.35
C ALA A 145 -3.02 17.88 -17.35
N THR A 146 -2.01 17.16 -16.89
CA THR A 146 -0.96 16.57 -17.73
C THR A 146 -1.54 15.56 -18.73
N ALA A 147 -2.45 14.69 -18.29
CA ALA A 147 -3.10 13.70 -19.17
C ALA A 147 -3.95 14.39 -20.24
N ALA A 148 -4.73 15.42 -19.86
CA ALA A 148 -5.53 16.21 -20.79
C ALA A 148 -4.67 16.95 -21.82
N ALA A 149 -3.59 17.60 -21.40
CA ALA A 149 -2.66 18.30 -22.27
C ALA A 149 -1.95 17.37 -23.29
N ARG A 150 -1.81 16.11 -22.94
CA ARG A 150 -1.22 15.07 -23.81
C ARG A 150 -2.26 14.23 -24.57
N GLU A 151 -3.54 14.55 -24.42
CA GLU A 151 -4.68 13.84 -25.04
C GLU A 151 -4.68 12.32 -24.73
N VAL A 152 -4.25 11.94 -23.52
CA VAL A 152 -4.23 10.54 -23.06
C VAL A 152 -5.13 10.34 -21.85
N LYS A 153 -5.51 9.06 -21.60
CA LYS A 153 -6.26 8.68 -20.40
C LYS A 153 -5.34 8.74 -19.16
N ASN A 154 -5.86 9.14 -18.00
CA ASN A 154 -5.10 9.20 -16.74
C ASN A 154 -4.31 7.92 -16.44
N LYS A 155 -4.86 6.73 -16.76
CA LYS A 155 -4.20 5.45 -16.53
C LYS A 155 -2.83 5.30 -17.21
N VAL A 156 -2.62 6.02 -18.32
CA VAL A 156 -1.34 6.03 -19.06
C VAL A 156 -0.23 6.65 -18.23
N LEU A 157 -0.55 7.63 -17.39
CA LEU A 157 0.37 8.27 -16.45
C LEU A 157 0.43 7.54 -15.10
N VAL A 158 -0.71 7.06 -14.61
CA VAL A 158 -0.84 6.41 -13.29
C VAL A 158 0.04 5.17 -13.16
N MET A 159 0.06 4.30 -14.18
CA MET A 159 0.79 3.04 -14.08
C MET A 159 2.31 3.22 -14.07
N PRO A 160 2.92 3.98 -15.02
CA PRO A 160 4.35 4.27 -14.93
C PRO A 160 4.76 5.00 -13.64
N ALA A 161 3.96 5.98 -13.19
CA ALA A 161 4.21 6.69 -11.95
C ALA A 161 4.18 5.76 -10.73
N ARG A 162 3.21 4.84 -10.66
CA ARG A 162 3.11 3.86 -9.58
C ARG A 162 4.31 2.93 -9.56
N VAL A 163 4.65 2.33 -10.70
CA VAL A 163 5.78 1.39 -10.78
C VAL A 163 7.10 2.10 -10.52
N ALA A 164 7.27 3.34 -10.98
CA ALA A 164 8.45 4.14 -10.65
C ALA A 164 8.58 4.40 -9.14
N CYS A 165 7.47 4.67 -8.43
CA CYS A 165 7.49 4.95 -7.00
C CYS A 165 7.60 3.69 -6.12
N THR A 166 6.96 2.59 -6.51
CA THR A 166 6.76 1.43 -5.63
C THR A 166 7.43 0.15 -6.12
N GLY A 167 7.81 0.08 -7.38
CA GLY A 167 8.26 -1.15 -8.04
C GLY A 167 7.15 -2.12 -8.43
N SER A 168 5.88 -1.85 -8.07
CA SER A 168 4.74 -2.77 -8.22
C SER A 168 3.54 -2.10 -8.89
N LYS A 169 2.68 -2.92 -9.51
CA LYS A 169 1.38 -2.49 -10.07
C LYS A 169 0.32 -2.29 -8.98
N VAL A 170 0.52 -2.89 -7.81
CA VAL A 170 -0.42 -2.91 -6.69
C VAL A 170 0.17 -2.16 -5.50
N GLY A 171 -0.67 -1.49 -4.74
CA GLY A 171 -0.23 -0.76 -3.54
C GLY A 171 -1.27 0.28 -3.10
N PRO A 172 -0.93 1.15 -2.18
CA PRO A 172 -1.78 2.24 -1.69
C PRO A 172 -2.24 3.19 -2.80
N SER A 173 -3.15 4.11 -2.45
CA SER A 173 -3.54 5.21 -3.35
C SER A 173 -2.29 5.93 -3.86
N LEU A 174 -2.15 6.08 -5.20
CA LEU A 174 -0.96 6.66 -5.82
C LEU A 174 -0.65 8.06 -5.27
N TYR A 175 -1.66 8.88 -5.11
CA TYR A 175 -1.47 10.26 -4.68
C TYR A 175 -1.04 10.35 -3.20
N HIS A 176 -1.68 9.58 -2.33
CA HIS A 176 -1.32 9.54 -0.92
C HIS A 176 0.06 8.92 -0.68
N LEU A 177 0.44 7.87 -1.43
CA LEU A 177 1.80 7.33 -1.28
C LEU A 177 2.87 8.34 -1.74
N MET A 178 2.59 9.12 -2.78
CA MET A 178 3.52 10.16 -3.25
C MET A 178 3.59 11.36 -2.28
N GLU A 179 2.46 11.74 -1.68
CA GLU A 179 2.41 12.72 -0.61
C GLU A 179 3.30 12.32 0.58
N VAL A 180 3.19 11.06 1.04
CA VAL A 180 4.04 10.52 2.12
C VAL A 180 5.50 10.44 1.72
N LEU A 181 5.84 10.03 0.49
CA LEU A 181 7.23 10.03 -0.01
C LEU A 181 7.84 11.42 -0.07
N GLY A 182 7.02 12.43 -0.34
CA GLY A 182 7.45 13.81 -0.56
C GLY A 182 8.05 14.07 -1.95
N GLN A 183 8.03 15.34 -2.35
CA GLN A 183 8.41 15.76 -3.71
C GLN A 183 9.81 15.29 -4.12
N ALA A 184 10.80 15.50 -3.26
CA ALA A 184 12.19 15.16 -3.58
C ALA A 184 12.39 13.67 -3.89
N GLU A 185 11.80 12.79 -3.05
CA GLU A 185 11.93 11.35 -3.24
C GLU A 185 11.14 10.85 -4.46
N VAL A 186 9.94 11.39 -4.71
CA VAL A 186 9.16 11.06 -5.91
C VAL A 186 9.90 11.43 -7.19
N LEU A 187 10.47 12.65 -7.25
CA LEU A 187 11.26 13.10 -8.41
C LEU A 187 12.51 12.22 -8.62
N LYS A 188 13.24 11.90 -7.55
CA LYS A 188 14.38 10.98 -7.59
C LYS A 188 13.98 9.62 -8.17
N ARG A 189 12.87 9.02 -7.72
CA ARG A 189 12.38 7.73 -8.22
C ARG A 189 11.94 7.80 -9.69
N PHE A 190 11.30 8.90 -10.10
CA PHE A 190 10.95 9.12 -11.49
C PHE A 190 12.20 9.24 -12.36
N ASP A 191 13.23 9.99 -11.93
CA ASP A 191 14.49 10.14 -12.67
C ASP A 191 15.20 8.77 -12.80
N ALA A 192 15.23 7.96 -11.74
CA ALA A 192 15.76 6.61 -11.77
C ALA A 192 15.00 5.68 -12.74
N ALA A 193 13.67 5.78 -12.79
CA ALA A 193 12.84 5.02 -13.73
C ALA A 193 13.08 5.47 -15.18
N LEU A 194 13.11 6.78 -15.44
CA LEU A 194 13.37 7.37 -16.77
C LEU A 194 14.73 6.97 -17.34
N ALA A 195 15.74 6.81 -16.47
CA ALA A 195 17.06 6.35 -16.87
C ALA A 195 17.09 4.87 -17.32
N ARG A 196 16.10 4.07 -16.92
CA ARG A 196 15.97 2.65 -17.28
C ARG A 196 15.10 2.40 -18.53
N MET A 197 14.30 3.39 -18.93
CA MET A 197 13.45 3.39 -20.12
C MET A 197 14.24 3.92 -21.34
#